data_14e5635f2432df7023992ccf7a72985d
#
_entry.id   14e5635f2432df7023992ccf7a72985d
#
_cell.length_a   1.000
_cell.length_b   1.000
_cell.length_c   1.000
_cell.angle_alpha   90.00
_cell.angle_beta   90.00
_cell.angle_gamma   90.00
#
_symmetry.space_group_name_H-M   'P 1'
#
loop_
_entity.id
_entity.type
_entity.pdbx_description
1 polymer ?
#
loop_
_entity_poly.entity_id
_entity_poly.type
_entity_poly.pdbx_seq_one_letter_code
_entity_poly.pdbx_strand_id
1 'polypeptide(L)'
;MNKIIKENTFEINDKKYIILGIKNAVVNNEIFQLNKKFEFQMINADYIATIEHIKHAILQAMTKKNISNNFWVEILVRASATRQIATAIKLLGAKSGDVCLICNDEETANIIIDKIGGIVQKNSVEFLDVPNDVNNEKFKKIVELYGLKNVNSSKELVKRVLEEIAIIECKV
;
A
#
# COMPACT_ATOMS: atom_id res chain seq x y z
N MET A 1 20.63 -1.80 6.72
CA MET A 1 19.16 -1.67 6.80
C MET A 1 18.72 -0.24 7.12
N ASN A 2 19.36 0.42 8.10
CA ASN A 2 18.98 1.80 8.47
C ASN A 2 19.06 2.80 7.30
N LYS A 3 20.04 2.67 6.42
CA LYS A 3 20.14 3.53 5.23
C LYS A 3 18.95 3.33 4.30
N ILE A 4 18.55 2.09 4.06
CA ILE A 4 17.38 1.77 3.20
C ILE A 4 16.11 2.35 3.80
N ILE A 5 15.90 2.17 5.09
CA ILE A 5 14.73 2.73 5.79
C ILE A 5 14.71 4.25 5.64
N LYS A 6 15.84 4.91 5.89
CA LYS A 6 15.96 6.36 5.81
C LYS A 6 15.67 6.90 4.40
N GLU A 7 16.18 6.22 3.36
CA GLU A 7 15.95 6.60 1.97
C GLU A 7 14.50 6.34 1.51
N ASN A 8 13.76 5.53 2.24
CA ASN A 8 12.35 5.21 1.96
C ASN A 8 11.41 5.75 3.05
N THR A 9 11.81 6.83 3.69
CA THR A 9 10.99 7.59 4.63
C THR A 9 10.48 8.85 3.96
N PHE A 10 9.17 9.07 4.01
CA PHE A 10 8.49 10.14 3.30
C PHE A 10 7.72 11.01 4.28
N GLU A 11 7.71 12.31 4.04
CA GLU A 11 6.93 13.25 4.82
C GLU A 11 5.56 13.44 4.15
N ILE A 12 4.49 13.21 4.92
CA ILE A 12 3.11 13.36 4.46
C ILE A 12 2.39 14.19 5.52
N ASN A 13 1.97 15.40 5.15
CA ASN A 13 1.27 16.33 6.04
C ASN A 13 2.01 16.49 7.38
N ASP A 14 3.28 16.80 7.32
CA ASP A 14 4.20 17.06 8.45
C ASP A 14 4.49 15.83 9.34
N LYS A 15 4.10 14.64 8.93
CA LYS A 15 4.45 13.39 9.60
C LYS A 15 5.28 12.49 8.70
N LYS A 16 6.19 11.73 9.31
CA LYS A 16 7.06 10.82 8.57
C LYS A 16 6.50 9.41 8.56
N TYR A 17 6.53 8.81 7.38
CA TYR A 17 6.13 7.42 7.17
C TYR A 17 7.22 6.66 6.42
N ILE A 18 7.50 5.46 6.89
CA ILE A 18 8.38 4.52 6.22
C ILE A 18 7.49 3.71 5.26
N ILE A 19 7.84 3.70 3.98
CA ILE A 19 7.13 2.94 2.95
C ILE A 19 8.14 2.06 2.23
N LEU A 20 8.10 0.76 2.51
CA LEU A 20 9.08 -0.20 2.00
C LEU A 20 8.45 -1.22 1.07
N GLY A 21 9.03 -1.37 -0.11
CA GLY A 21 8.76 -2.52 -0.98
C GLY A 21 9.61 -3.72 -0.55
N ILE A 22 8.99 -4.87 -0.41
CA ILE A 22 9.67 -6.11 0.00
C ILE A 22 9.25 -7.22 -0.96
N LYS A 23 10.24 -7.80 -1.63
CA LYS A 23 10.03 -8.87 -2.61
C LYS A 23 10.06 -10.23 -1.94
N ASN A 24 9.14 -11.10 -2.33
CA ASN A 24 9.08 -12.50 -1.87
C ASN A 24 8.98 -12.62 -0.33
N ALA A 25 8.15 -11.83 0.30
CA ALA A 25 7.87 -11.93 1.72
C ALA A 25 7.00 -13.15 2.03
N VAL A 26 7.16 -13.71 3.24
CA VAL A 26 6.29 -14.77 3.76
C VAL A 26 5.35 -14.17 4.77
N VAL A 27 4.06 -14.13 4.45
CA VAL A 27 3.02 -13.54 5.28
C VAL A 27 2.11 -14.64 5.80
N ASN A 28 1.98 -14.73 7.12
CA ASN A 28 1.11 -15.69 7.81
C ASN A 28 0.29 -14.97 8.89
N ASN A 29 -0.59 -15.72 9.57
CA ASN A 29 -1.48 -15.13 10.58
C ASN A 29 -0.73 -14.55 11.79
N GLU A 30 0.47 -15.05 12.10
CA GLU A 30 1.27 -14.54 13.23
C GLU A 30 1.68 -13.07 13.02
N ILE A 31 1.92 -12.67 11.77
CA ILE A 31 2.28 -11.30 11.44
C ILE A 31 1.16 -10.34 11.84
N PHE A 32 -0.09 -10.71 11.56
CA PHE A 32 -1.24 -9.87 11.91
C PHE A 32 -1.49 -9.78 13.41
N GLN A 33 -1.01 -10.73 14.20
CA GLN A 33 -1.06 -10.64 15.66
C GLN A 33 -0.15 -9.53 16.20
N LEU A 34 0.90 -9.17 15.47
CA LEU A 34 1.80 -8.08 15.85
C LEU A 34 1.13 -6.71 15.79
N ASN A 35 0.01 -6.56 15.09
CA ASN A 35 -0.78 -5.31 15.07
C ASN A 35 -1.34 -4.94 16.45
N LYS A 36 -1.38 -5.86 17.39
CA LYS A 36 -1.78 -5.58 18.78
C LYS A 36 -0.68 -4.86 19.57
N LYS A 37 0.56 -4.98 19.11
CA LYS A 37 1.74 -4.44 19.78
C LYS A 37 2.45 -3.35 18.99
N PHE A 38 2.44 -3.44 17.67
CA PHE A 38 3.12 -2.53 16.76
C PHE A 38 2.14 -1.92 15.76
N GLU A 39 2.39 -0.66 15.42
CA GLU A 39 1.56 0.08 14.46
C GLU A 39 2.15 0.00 13.07
N PHE A 40 1.50 -0.73 12.19
CA PHE A 40 1.91 -0.89 10.79
C PHE A 40 0.75 -1.34 9.92
N GLN A 41 0.94 -1.24 8.61
CA GLN A 41 0.06 -1.85 7.62
C GLN A 41 0.92 -2.52 6.55
N MET A 42 0.44 -3.63 6.03
CA MET A 42 1.03 -4.29 4.86
C MET A 42 -0.01 -4.42 3.77
N ILE A 43 0.37 -4.03 2.57
CA ILE A 43 -0.50 -4.05 1.39
C ILE A 43 0.13 -4.97 0.34
N ASN A 44 -0.70 -5.70 -0.40
CA ASN A 44 -0.25 -6.48 -1.53
C ASN A 44 0.29 -5.54 -2.62
N ALA A 45 1.60 -5.61 -2.87
CA ALA A 45 2.26 -4.71 -3.83
C ALA A 45 1.76 -4.89 -5.26
N ASP A 46 1.20 -6.04 -5.61
CA ASP A 46 0.64 -6.30 -6.95
C ASP A 46 -0.51 -5.35 -7.32
N TYR A 47 -1.14 -4.74 -6.33
CA TYR A 47 -2.29 -3.84 -6.54
C TYR A 47 -1.98 -2.37 -6.28
N ILE A 48 -0.72 -2.03 -6.08
CA ILE A 48 -0.28 -0.65 -5.89
C ILE A 48 0.21 -0.10 -7.22
N ALA A 49 -0.41 0.97 -7.71
CA ALA A 49 -0.06 1.56 -8.99
C ALA A 49 1.26 2.34 -8.94
N THR A 50 1.51 3.05 -7.83
CA THR A 50 2.71 3.87 -7.61
C THR A 50 2.79 4.28 -6.14
N ILE A 51 3.92 4.84 -5.73
CA ILE A 51 4.08 5.40 -4.39
C ILE A 51 3.02 6.47 -4.07
N GLU A 52 2.60 7.25 -5.06
CA GLU A 52 1.56 8.27 -4.88
C GLU A 52 0.21 7.67 -4.49
N HIS A 53 -0.10 6.47 -4.97
CA HIS A 53 -1.28 5.72 -4.56
C HIS A 53 -1.31 5.54 -3.04
N ILE A 54 -0.18 5.14 -2.45
CA ILE A 54 -0.04 4.93 -1.02
C ILE A 54 -0.02 6.26 -0.26
N LYS A 55 0.72 7.25 -0.73
CA LYS A 55 0.78 8.57 -0.10
C LYS A 55 -0.61 9.23 -0.02
N HIS A 56 -1.40 9.13 -1.08
CA HIS A 56 -2.77 9.65 -1.08
C HIS A 56 -3.67 8.91 -0.09
N ALA A 57 -3.54 7.59 0.00
CA ALA A 57 -4.30 6.80 0.97
C ALA A 57 -3.95 7.20 2.42
N ILE A 58 -2.67 7.39 2.72
CA ILE A 58 -2.21 7.87 4.02
C ILE A 58 -2.75 9.27 4.31
N LEU A 59 -2.65 10.18 3.36
CA LEU A 59 -3.14 11.55 3.51
C LEU A 59 -4.64 11.59 3.79
N GLN A 60 -5.43 10.80 3.09
CA GLN A 60 -6.87 10.70 3.35
C GLN A 60 -7.16 10.13 4.73
N ALA A 61 -6.43 9.10 5.14
CA ALA A 61 -6.58 8.51 6.47
C ALA A 61 -6.29 9.52 7.59
N MET A 62 -5.36 10.46 7.34
CA MET A 62 -5.01 11.52 8.28
C MET A 62 -6.03 12.67 8.33
N THR A 63 -6.64 13.00 7.20
CA THR A 63 -7.38 14.26 7.02
C THR A 63 -8.88 14.11 6.83
N LYS A 64 -9.36 12.94 6.45
CA LYS A 64 -10.79 12.70 6.23
C LYS A 64 -11.42 11.99 7.42
N LYS A 65 -12.77 12.03 7.49
CA LYS A 65 -13.51 11.27 8.50
C LYS A 65 -13.29 9.77 8.25
N ASN A 66 -12.77 9.06 9.24
CA ASN A 66 -12.43 7.66 9.10
C ASN A 66 -13.67 6.77 8.96
N ILE A 67 -13.55 5.79 8.08
CA ILE A 67 -14.51 4.72 7.87
C ILE A 67 -14.24 3.61 8.90
N SER A 68 -12.96 3.33 9.16
CA SER A 68 -12.47 2.38 10.16
C SER A 68 -12.09 3.09 11.46
N ASN A 69 -12.21 2.38 12.59
CA ASN A 69 -11.73 2.87 13.89
C ASN A 69 -10.21 2.76 14.07
N ASN A 70 -9.52 2.12 13.15
CA ASN A 70 -8.08 1.92 13.19
C ASN A 70 -7.42 2.65 12.03
N PHE A 71 -6.49 3.55 12.33
CA PHE A 71 -5.78 4.36 11.33
C PHE A 71 -5.09 3.51 10.26
N TRP A 72 -4.42 2.42 10.68
CA TRP A 72 -3.68 1.55 9.75
C TRP A 72 -4.61 0.76 8.83
N VAL A 73 -5.76 0.35 9.35
CA VAL A 73 -6.83 -0.26 8.54
C VAL A 73 -7.43 0.78 7.60
N GLU A 74 -7.55 2.03 8.04
CA GLU A 74 -8.07 3.11 7.20
C GLU A 74 -7.20 3.33 5.95
N ILE A 75 -5.87 3.23 6.09
CA ILE A 75 -4.97 3.33 4.93
C ILE A 75 -5.34 2.27 3.88
N LEU A 76 -5.60 1.04 4.31
CA LEU A 76 -5.97 -0.05 3.42
C LEU A 76 -7.33 0.22 2.74
N VAL A 77 -8.31 0.69 3.50
CA VAL A 77 -9.63 1.08 3.00
C VAL A 77 -9.50 2.14 1.91
N ARG A 78 -8.73 3.19 2.21
CA ARG A 78 -8.51 4.30 1.25
C ARG A 78 -7.78 3.82 -0.01
N ALA A 79 -6.73 3.02 0.15
CA ALA A 79 -5.98 2.48 -0.97
C ALA A 79 -6.82 1.57 -1.87
N SER A 80 -7.78 0.87 -1.32
CA SER A 80 -8.67 -0.04 -2.09
C SER A 80 -9.84 0.69 -2.76
N ALA A 81 -10.04 1.96 -2.46
CA ALA A 81 -11.15 2.77 -2.98
C ALA A 81 -12.54 2.18 -2.68
N THR A 82 -12.68 1.45 -1.58
CA THR A 82 -13.98 0.92 -1.11
C THR A 82 -14.24 1.36 0.33
N ARG A 83 -15.51 1.57 0.67
CA ARG A 83 -15.92 1.91 2.03
C ARG A 83 -16.14 0.68 2.91
N GLN A 84 -15.97 -0.51 2.37
CA GLN A 84 -16.20 -1.76 3.10
C GLN A 84 -14.89 -2.36 3.58
N ILE A 85 -14.67 -2.35 4.89
CA ILE A 85 -13.43 -2.79 5.53
C ILE A 85 -13.08 -4.24 5.16
N ALA A 86 -14.05 -5.15 5.26
CA ALA A 86 -13.81 -6.56 4.93
C ALA A 86 -13.40 -6.76 3.47
N THR A 87 -14.02 -6.00 2.56
CA THR A 87 -13.67 -6.01 1.14
C THR A 87 -12.27 -5.47 0.91
N ALA A 88 -11.91 -4.37 1.55
CA ALA A 88 -10.57 -3.78 1.46
C ALA A 88 -9.48 -4.79 1.90
N ILE A 89 -9.69 -5.45 3.03
CA ILE A 89 -8.77 -6.46 3.55
C ILE A 89 -8.63 -7.62 2.57
N LYS A 90 -9.73 -8.09 2.01
CA LYS A 90 -9.74 -9.20 1.05
C LYS A 90 -9.00 -8.85 -0.24
N LEU A 91 -9.19 -7.63 -0.75
CA LEU A 91 -8.62 -7.20 -2.04
C LEU A 91 -7.15 -6.80 -1.94
N LEU A 92 -6.81 -5.97 -0.97
CA LEU A 92 -5.48 -5.36 -0.86
C LEU A 92 -4.64 -5.86 0.31
N GLY A 93 -5.19 -6.59 1.25
CA GLY A 93 -4.42 -7.15 2.37
C GLY A 93 -3.24 -7.97 1.87
N ALA A 94 -2.10 -7.85 2.53
CA ALA A 94 -0.88 -8.54 2.14
C ALA A 94 -1.05 -10.06 2.17
N LYS A 95 -0.46 -10.70 1.18
CA LYS A 95 -0.30 -12.15 1.08
C LYS A 95 1.17 -12.45 0.83
N SER A 96 1.59 -13.70 1.00
CA SER A 96 2.95 -14.10 0.65
C SER A 96 3.26 -13.74 -0.80
N GLY A 97 4.39 -13.08 -1.00
CA GLY A 97 4.80 -12.51 -2.28
C GLY A 97 5.34 -11.10 -2.09
N ASP A 98 5.08 -10.22 -3.03
CA ASP A 98 5.56 -8.84 -2.96
C ASP A 98 4.61 -8.00 -2.11
N VAL A 99 5.18 -7.30 -1.12
CA VAL A 99 4.40 -6.49 -0.18
C VAL A 99 4.94 -5.07 -0.08
N CYS A 100 4.05 -4.17 0.33
CA CYS A 100 4.40 -2.82 0.75
C CYS A 100 4.16 -2.72 2.26
N LEU A 101 5.21 -2.47 3.01
CA LEU A 101 5.15 -2.25 4.46
C LEU A 101 5.08 -0.75 4.73
N ILE A 102 4.11 -0.34 5.55
CA ILE A 102 3.93 1.05 5.97
C ILE A 102 3.98 1.10 7.49
N CYS A 103 4.86 1.93 8.04
CA CYS A 103 4.95 2.20 9.48
C CYS A 103 5.56 3.58 9.70
N ASN A 104 5.72 3.99 10.95
CA ASN A 104 6.25 5.33 11.25
C ASN A 104 7.47 5.32 12.20
N ASP A 105 8.03 4.15 12.50
CA ASP A 105 9.25 4.03 13.27
C ASP A 105 10.14 2.87 12.81
N GLU A 106 11.45 3.03 12.99
CA GLU A 106 12.44 2.05 12.52
C GLU A 106 12.37 0.71 13.28
N GLU A 107 12.05 0.75 14.56
CA GLU A 107 11.93 -0.46 15.37
C GLU A 107 10.86 -1.38 14.81
N THR A 108 9.68 -0.85 14.55
CA THR A 108 8.57 -1.59 13.94
C THR A 108 8.98 -2.15 12.58
N ALA A 109 9.61 -1.32 11.74
CA ALA A 109 10.07 -1.77 10.42
C ALA A 109 11.01 -2.98 10.53
N ASN A 110 12.01 -2.89 11.40
CA ASN A 110 12.98 -3.96 11.58
C ASN A 110 12.35 -5.26 12.10
N ILE A 111 11.44 -5.14 13.07
CA ILE A 111 10.75 -6.30 13.64
C ILE A 111 9.92 -7.02 12.56
N ILE A 112 9.15 -6.25 11.77
CA ILE A 112 8.32 -6.85 10.73
C ILE A 112 9.18 -7.46 9.61
N ILE A 113 10.23 -6.77 9.18
CA ILE A 113 11.17 -7.28 8.16
C ILE A 113 11.75 -8.63 8.60
N ASP A 114 12.19 -8.74 9.84
CA ASP A 114 12.75 -9.99 10.38
C ASP A 114 11.72 -11.13 10.37
N LYS A 115 10.46 -10.82 10.59
CA LYS A 115 9.39 -11.83 10.63
C LYS A 115 8.96 -12.31 9.25
N ILE A 116 8.88 -11.41 8.26
CA ILE A 116 8.36 -11.76 6.94
C ILE A 116 9.46 -12.19 5.95
N GLY A 117 10.73 -11.91 6.27
CA GLY A 117 11.84 -12.20 5.37
C GLY A 117 11.71 -11.44 4.04
N GLY A 118 12.10 -12.11 2.97
CA GLY A 118 12.10 -11.49 1.65
C GLY A 118 13.27 -10.55 1.43
N ILE A 119 13.20 -9.77 0.37
CA ILE A 119 14.26 -8.86 -0.04
C ILE A 119 13.73 -7.43 0.01
N VAL A 120 14.20 -6.65 0.99
CA VAL A 120 13.85 -5.23 1.10
C VAL A 120 14.48 -4.47 -0.07
N GLN A 121 13.67 -3.72 -0.80
CA GLN A 121 14.10 -2.99 -1.97
C GLN A 121 14.76 -1.67 -1.58
N LYS A 122 15.91 -1.38 -2.19
CA LYS A 122 16.65 -0.13 -1.93
C LYS A 122 15.85 1.08 -2.38
N ASN A 123 15.15 0.95 -3.50
CA ASN A 123 14.30 2.01 -4.06
C ASN A 123 12.87 1.51 -4.13
N SER A 124 12.11 1.76 -3.06
CA SER A 124 10.70 1.35 -2.97
C SER A 124 9.81 2.10 -3.96
N VAL A 125 10.15 3.34 -4.29
CA VAL A 125 9.41 4.12 -5.30
C VAL A 125 9.43 3.39 -6.64
N GLU A 126 10.60 3.01 -7.11
CA GLU A 126 10.77 2.28 -8.37
C GLU A 126 10.10 0.91 -8.30
N PHE A 127 10.28 0.19 -7.20
CA PHE A 127 9.69 -1.14 -7.00
C PHE A 127 8.16 -1.12 -7.07
N LEU A 128 7.54 -0.09 -6.52
CA LEU A 128 6.07 0.02 -6.47
C LEU A 128 5.46 0.51 -7.78
N ASP A 129 6.24 1.14 -8.65
CA ASP A 129 5.72 1.64 -9.92
C ASP A 129 5.21 0.51 -10.82
N VAL A 130 3.99 0.68 -11.31
CA VAL A 130 3.45 -0.23 -12.32
C VAL A 130 4.21 -0.04 -13.63
N PRO A 131 4.65 -1.14 -14.29
CA PRO A 131 5.31 -1.04 -15.59
C PRO A 131 4.41 -0.40 -16.66
N ASN A 132 5.00 0.36 -17.57
CA ASN A 132 4.27 0.96 -18.70
C ASN A 132 4.08 -0.08 -19.81
N ASP A 133 3.35 -1.14 -19.51
CA ASP A 133 3.06 -2.24 -20.39
C ASP A 133 1.68 -2.80 -20.04
N VAL A 134 0.71 -2.62 -20.93
CA VAL A 134 -0.67 -3.08 -20.74
C VAL A 134 -0.79 -4.61 -20.65
N ASN A 135 0.22 -5.33 -21.10
CA ASN A 135 0.28 -6.80 -21.02
C ASN A 135 0.97 -7.31 -19.77
N ASN A 136 1.53 -6.42 -18.95
CA ASN A 136 2.15 -6.78 -17.68
C ASN A 136 1.09 -7.28 -16.70
N GLU A 137 1.40 -8.34 -15.95
CA GLU A 137 0.46 -8.95 -15.01
C GLU A 137 -0.01 -7.98 -13.92
N LYS A 138 0.89 -7.18 -13.36
CA LYS A 138 0.54 -6.17 -12.36
C LYS A 138 -0.40 -5.11 -12.95
N PHE A 139 -0.11 -4.63 -14.15
CA PHE A 139 -0.96 -3.68 -14.86
C PHE A 139 -2.38 -4.22 -15.01
N LYS A 140 -2.51 -5.46 -15.49
CA LYS A 140 -3.82 -6.12 -15.67
C LYS A 140 -4.57 -6.30 -14.36
N LYS A 141 -3.88 -6.71 -13.30
CA LYS A 141 -4.49 -6.88 -11.97
C LYS A 141 -5.08 -5.59 -11.44
N ILE A 142 -4.37 -4.46 -11.60
CA ILE A 142 -4.84 -3.16 -11.15
C ILE A 142 -6.06 -2.71 -11.97
N VAL A 143 -6.01 -2.85 -13.28
CA VAL A 143 -7.14 -2.54 -14.17
C VAL A 143 -8.38 -3.32 -13.75
N GLU A 144 -8.24 -4.61 -13.51
CA GLU A 144 -9.34 -5.49 -13.10
C GLU A 144 -9.88 -5.11 -11.73
N LEU A 145 -8.99 -4.89 -10.74
CA LEU A 145 -9.40 -4.56 -9.37
C LEU A 145 -10.29 -3.32 -9.33
N TYR A 146 -9.90 -2.26 -10.02
CA TYR A 146 -10.62 -0.98 -10.01
C TYR A 146 -11.68 -0.88 -11.11
N GLY A 147 -11.89 -1.95 -11.90
CA GLY A 147 -12.90 -1.97 -12.96
C GLY A 147 -12.68 -0.93 -14.05
N LEU A 148 -11.42 -0.65 -14.37
CA LEU A 148 -11.08 0.40 -15.33
C LEU A 148 -11.17 -0.11 -16.77
N LYS A 149 -11.53 0.81 -17.70
CA LYS A 149 -11.66 0.50 -19.13
C LYS A 149 -10.84 1.49 -19.94
N ASN A 150 -10.32 1.01 -21.09
CA ASN A 150 -9.61 1.85 -22.06
C ASN A 150 -8.38 2.53 -21.45
N VAL A 151 -7.61 1.81 -20.65
CA VAL A 151 -6.35 2.29 -20.06
C VAL A 151 -5.19 1.81 -20.92
N ASN A 152 -4.42 2.73 -21.48
CA ASN A 152 -3.40 2.43 -22.47
C ASN A 152 -1.96 2.71 -22.03
N SER A 153 -1.77 3.32 -20.87
CA SER A 153 -0.45 3.64 -20.33
C SER A 153 -0.42 3.60 -18.80
N SER A 154 0.77 3.44 -18.24
CA SER A 154 0.94 3.49 -16.78
C SER A 154 0.56 4.84 -16.20
N LYS A 155 0.85 5.92 -16.91
CA LYS A 155 0.50 7.29 -16.50
C LYS A 155 -1.03 7.44 -16.38
N GLU A 156 -1.77 6.94 -17.36
CA GLU A 156 -3.22 6.96 -17.34
C GLU A 156 -3.77 6.06 -16.23
N LEU A 157 -3.18 4.86 -16.05
CA LEU A 157 -3.57 3.94 -15.00
C LEU A 157 -3.45 4.58 -13.62
N VAL A 158 -2.30 5.19 -13.32
CA VAL A 158 -2.06 5.89 -12.05
C VAL A 158 -3.09 7.00 -11.85
N LYS A 159 -3.32 7.82 -12.86
CA LYS A 159 -4.32 8.90 -12.80
C LYS A 159 -5.71 8.36 -12.47
N ARG A 160 -6.13 7.29 -13.13
CA ARG A 160 -7.45 6.68 -12.94
C ARG A 160 -7.59 6.07 -11.54
N VAL A 161 -6.54 5.42 -11.03
CA VAL A 161 -6.53 4.88 -9.65
C VAL A 161 -6.65 6.01 -8.63
N LEU A 162 -5.90 7.09 -8.80
CA LEU A 162 -5.98 8.25 -7.91
C LEU A 162 -7.37 8.90 -7.93
N GLU A 163 -8.02 8.95 -9.08
CA GLU A 163 -9.41 9.42 -9.20
C GLU A 163 -10.37 8.52 -8.40
N GLU A 164 -10.21 7.19 -8.48
CA GLU A 164 -11.04 6.25 -7.71
C GLU A 164 -10.89 6.44 -6.21
N ILE A 165 -9.67 6.69 -5.74
CA ILE A 165 -9.41 6.99 -4.33
C ILE A 165 -10.03 8.32 -3.93
N ALA A 166 -9.92 9.33 -4.78
CA ALA A 166 -10.42 10.67 -4.49
C ALA A 166 -11.94 10.71 -4.29
N ILE A 167 -12.68 9.85 -4.98
CA ILE A 167 -14.15 9.83 -4.91
C ILE A 167 -14.71 8.84 -3.89
N ILE A 168 -13.88 8.25 -3.05
CA ILE A 168 -14.33 7.24 -2.07
C ILE A 168 -15.43 7.78 -1.15
N GLU A 169 -15.40 9.06 -0.82
CA GLU A 169 -16.43 9.71 0.01
C GLU A 169 -17.81 9.71 -0.65
N CYS A 170 -17.85 9.58 -1.97
CA CYS A 170 -19.08 9.55 -2.75
C CYS A 170 -19.63 8.14 -2.96
N LYS A 171 -18.89 7.12 -2.54
CA LYS A 171 -19.29 5.71 -2.69
C LYS A 171 -20.21 5.28 -1.54
N VAL A 172 -21.11 4.41 -1.85
CA VAL A 172 -22.09 3.86 -0.89
C VAL A 172 -21.60 2.53 -0.31
#